data_7653cf7763c802d7a7762d384ce253bb
#
_entry.id   7653cf7763c802d7a7762d384ce253bb
#
_cell.length_a   1.000
_cell.length_b   1.000
_cell.length_c   1.000
_cell.angle_alpha   90.00
_cell.angle_beta   90.00
_cell.angle_gamma   90.00
#
_symmetry.space_group_name_H-M   'P 1'
#
loop_
_entity.id
_entity.type
_entity.pdbx_description
1 polymer ?
#
loop_
_entity_poly.entity_id
_entity_poly.type
_entity_poly.pdbx_seq_one_letter_code
_entity_poly.pdbx_strand_id
1 'polypeptide(L)'
;MDSFNKRKEIFWIAFVCGFYPLVFYCANNFYAVNSWGHIGYFTLFFIGLSFLGFGALELFFRIKKDWSRFRPQATFVTIVMVTATLMSYAMKLRLQKKILLGILVLSVLLSIKFSDRYKKVVLLIFIMALLPFGTIFLKVYEQQKDMSWTALAADIKEVTLAETPNIYLIQPDGYVNHTLMNGSLYQHETTFFNWLEGKGFTLYDDFRSNYPASIPSNASMFSMQHHYFGETYFSNLEMPMGREVTSGENTTNYVFRKNGYKTYFLAQDEYFQQNLKFGNFSHYNISKDDIPFFSRGDEHVRVLLDDLDAVLLDEVDQPKFVFIEKLLPHHIHFVSQEDQIENERKEYTEKIEEVNIWLTEAIERIERKDPKAVIIILADHGGWVGMTSYPDMFTTRDEANIHSIFSVIAAIKWNGYLQEGYDQELSSTVNLFRVLFANLARDRSYLKDMEDNSSYNLHRENWYRNSVYQVINDKGEVVYLPHNP
;
A
#
# COMPACT_ATOMS: atom_id res chain seq x y z
N MET A 1 32.68 -40.29 -18.64
CA MET A 1 32.15 -39.91 -17.31
C MET A 1 32.49 -38.47 -16.92
N ASP A 2 33.67 -37.93 -17.24
CA ASP A 2 34.08 -36.56 -16.84
C ASP A 2 33.28 -35.42 -17.46
N SER A 3 32.87 -35.49 -18.72
CA SER A 3 32.14 -34.40 -19.39
C SER A 3 30.69 -34.25 -18.89
N PHE A 4 30.06 -35.35 -18.46
CA PHE A 4 28.72 -35.34 -17.92
C PHE A 4 28.69 -34.75 -16.48
N ASN A 5 29.69 -35.05 -15.66
CA ASN A 5 29.84 -34.48 -14.33
C ASN A 5 30.12 -32.97 -14.39
N LYS A 6 30.95 -32.50 -15.31
CA LYS A 6 31.21 -31.08 -15.54
C LYS A 6 29.98 -30.30 -15.98
N ARG A 7 29.13 -30.87 -16.85
CA ARG A 7 27.87 -30.21 -17.26
C ARG A 7 26.90 -30.07 -16.09
N LYS A 8 26.77 -31.09 -15.25
CA LYS A 8 25.94 -31.02 -14.04
C LYS A 8 26.45 -29.96 -13.07
N GLU A 9 27.77 -29.86 -12.88
CA GLU A 9 28.38 -28.86 -12.01
C GLU A 9 28.06 -27.45 -12.47
N ILE A 10 28.27 -27.12 -13.75
CA ILE A 10 27.96 -25.79 -14.29
C ILE A 10 26.48 -25.47 -14.21
N PHE A 11 25.62 -26.45 -14.43
CA PHE A 11 24.19 -26.31 -14.26
C PHE A 11 23.83 -25.87 -12.83
N TRP A 12 24.38 -26.54 -11.81
CA TRP A 12 24.14 -26.19 -10.43
C TRP A 12 24.70 -24.81 -10.05
N ILE A 13 25.89 -24.47 -10.57
CA ILE A 13 26.49 -23.14 -10.35
C ILE A 13 25.56 -22.06 -10.92
N ALA A 14 25.15 -22.20 -12.18
CA ALA A 14 24.26 -21.26 -12.85
C ALA A 14 22.92 -21.14 -12.11
N PHE A 15 22.35 -22.26 -11.71
CA PHE A 15 21.11 -22.29 -10.95
C PHE A 15 21.25 -21.51 -9.63
N VAL A 16 22.25 -21.79 -8.82
CA VAL A 16 22.45 -21.13 -7.52
C VAL A 16 22.65 -19.62 -7.67
N CYS A 17 23.46 -19.20 -8.66
CA CYS A 17 23.72 -17.78 -8.94
C CYS A 17 22.48 -16.99 -9.36
N GLY A 18 21.51 -17.63 -10.02
CA GLY A 18 20.21 -17.03 -10.37
C GLY A 18 19.16 -17.20 -9.28
N PHE A 19 19.20 -18.30 -8.55
CA PHE A 19 18.22 -18.62 -7.51
C PHE A 19 18.28 -17.66 -6.32
N TYR A 20 19.45 -17.27 -5.86
CA TYR A 20 19.58 -16.33 -4.74
C TYR A 20 18.95 -14.96 -5.05
N PRO A 21 19.29 -14.27 -6.17
CA PRO A 21 18.60 -13.03 -6.52
C PRO A 21 17.10 -13.19 -6.72
N LEU A 22 16.66 -14.32 -7.31
CA LEU A 22 15.22 -14.60 -7.48
C LEU A 22 14.48 -14.64 -6.15
N VAL A 23 14.93 -15.50 -5.22
CA VAL A 23 14.24 -15.63 -3.92
C VAL A 23 14.35 -14.37 -3.08
N PHE A 24 15.47 -13.64 -3.17
CA PHE A 24 15.62 -12.34 -2.55
C PHE A 24 14.60 -11.34 -3.09
N TYR A 25 14.48 -11.24 -4.43
CA TYR A 25 13.52 -10.36 -5.07
C TYR A 25 12.07 -10.69 -4.68
N CYS A 26 11.68 -11.97 -4.81
CA CYS A 26 10.34 -12.44 -4.46
C CYS A 26 10.03 -12.24 -2.96
N ALA A 27 10.99 -12.45 -2.07
CA ALA A 27 10.79 -12.23 -0.65
C ALA A 27 10.54 -10.74 -0.30
N ASN A 28 11.25 -9.82 -0.97
CA ASN A 28 11.13 -8.38 -0.70
C ASN A 28 9.97 -7.70 -1.46
N ASN A 29 9.48 -8.34 -2.52
CA ASN A 29 8.37 -7.83 -3.35
C ASN A 29 7.20 -8.84 -3.37
N PHE A 30 6.98 -9.53 -2.28
CA PHE A 30 6.09 -10.69 -2.20
C PHE A 30 4.66 -10.35 -2.68
N TYR A 31 4.12 -9.22 -2.26
CA TYR A 31 2.77 -8.81 -2.60
C TYR A 31 2.65 -8.19 -4.00
N ALA A 32 3.73 -7.60 -4.50
CA ALA A 32 3.79 -7.12 -5.88
C ALA A 32 3.96 -8.27 -6.89
N VAL A 33 4.57 -9.40 -6.47
CA VAL A 33 4.69 -10.63 -7.27
C VAL A 33 3.49 -11.55 -6.99
N ASN A 34 2.30 -11.11 -7.36
CA ASN A 34 1.02 -11.72 -6.96
C ASN A 34 0.40 -12.67 -8.00
N SER A 35 1.10 -13.00 -9.08
CA SER A 35 0.61 -13.91 -10.13
C SER A 35 1.64 -14.96 -10.53
N TRP A 36 1.16 -16.12 -11.03
CA TRP A 36 2.02 -17.13 -11.63
C TRP A 36 2.80 -16.60 -12.85
N GLY A 37 2.24 -15.62 -13.57
CA GLY A 37 2.92 -14.91 -14.65
C GLY A 37 4.14 -14.14 -14.14
N HIS A 38 4.01 -13.39 -13.04
CA HIS A 38 5.13 -12.69 -12.41
C HIS A 38 6.21 -13.66 -11.93
N ILE A 39 5.83 -14.73 -11.25
CA ILE A 39 6.78 -15.76 -10.78
C ILE A 39 7.52 -16.38 -11.99
N GLY A 40 6.81 -16.72 -13.06
CA GLY A 40 7.39 -17.26 -14.28
C GLY A 40 8.36 -16.27 -14.96
N TYR A 41 7.94 -15.02 -15.08
CA TYR A 41 8.77 -13.94 -15.64
C TYR A 41 10.07 -13.73 -14.86
N PHE A 42 9.99 -13.55 -13.53
CA PHE A 42 11.18 -13.34 -12.72
C PHE A 42 12.07 -14.58 -12.62
N THR A 43 11.48 -15.77 -12.63
CA THR A 43 12.24 -17.03 -12.74
C THR A 43 13.04 -17.07 -14.03
N LEU A 44 12.40 -16.79 -15.16
CA LEU A 44 13.07 -16.74 -16.46
C LEU A 44 14.15 -15.64 -16.49
N PHE A 45 13.86 -14.47 -15.95
CA PHE A 45 14.80 -13.35 -15.89
C PHE A 45 16.04 -13.71 -15.07
N PHE A 46 15.90 -14.06 -13.78
CA PHE A 46 17.03 -14.28 -12.88
C PHE A 46 17.78 -15.57 -13.19
N ILE A 47 17.08 -16.68 -13.34
CA ILE A 47 17.69 -17.97 -13.60
C ILE A 47 18.15 -18.05 -15.08
N GLY A 48 17.33 -17.60 -16.01
CA GLY A 48 17.67 -17.61 -17.44
C GLY A 48 18.91 -16.77 -17.78
N LEU A 49 19.00 -15.53 -17.24
CA LEU A 49 20.20 -14.71 -17.45
C LEU A 49 21.45 -15.33 -16.82
N SER A 50 21.31 -15.98 -15.66
CA SER A 50 22.42 -16.72 -15.07
C SER A 50 22.89 -17.85 -15.99
N PHE A 51 21.98 -18.66 -16.51
CA PHE A 51 22.32 -19.70 -17.50
C PHE A 51 22.94 -19.15 -18.78
N LEU A 52 22.48 -18.00 -19.27
CA LEU A 52 23.10 -17.34 -20.43
C LEU A 52 24.54 -16.91 -20.13
N GLY A 53 24.80 -16.34 -18.95
CA GLY A 53 26.15 -15.94 -18.54
C GLY A 53 27.14 -17.12 -18.47
N PHE A 54 26.73 -18.24 -17.85
CA PHE A 54 27.57 -19.45 -17.79
C PHE A 54 27.64 -20.17 -19.14
N GLY A 55 26.59 -20.13 -19.94
CA GLY A 55 26.58 -20.62 -21.31
C GLY A 55 27.60 -19.89 -22.19
N ALA A 56 27.66 -18.55 -22.09
CA ALA A 56 28.65 -17.73 -22.77
C ALA A 56 30.08 -18.07 -22.33
N LEU A 57 30.31 -18.27 -21.02
CA LEU A 57 31.60 -18.70 -20.49
C LEU A 57 32.03 -20.04 -21.07
N GLU A 58 31.12 -21.04 -21.11
CA GLU A 58 31.42 -22.35 -21.68
C GLU A 58 31.69 -22.28 -23.19
N LEU A 59 30.93 -21.47 -23.90
CA LEU A 59 31.14 -21.25 -25.34
C LEU A 59 32.51 -20.62 -25.59
N PHE A 60 32.90 -19.61 -24.78
CA PHE A 60 34.22 -18.98 -24.85
C PHE A 60 35.35 -20.02 -24.76
N PHE A 61 35.32 -20.92 -23.74
CA PHE A 61 36.35 -21.95 -23.58
C PHE A 61 36.30 -23.08 -24.59
N ARG A 62 35.18 -23.28 -25.27
CA ARG A 62 35.11 -24.20 -26.43
C ARG A 62 35.85 -23.61 -27.65
N ILE A 63 35.70 -22.30 -27.85
CA ILE A 63 36.34 -21.58 -28.99
C ILE A 63 37.83 -21.33 -28.72
N LYS A 64 38.17 -20.85 -27.51
CA LYS A 64 39.50 -20.47 -27.09
C LYS A 64 40.14 -21.51 -26.19
N LYS A 65 40.45 -22.68 -26.73
CA LYS A 65 41.01 -23.83 -25.99
C LYS A 65 42.34 -23.51 -25.31
N ASP A 66 43.17 -22.66 -25.92
CA ASP A 66 44.47 -22.25 -25.36
C ASP A 66 44.34 -21.47 -24.04
N TRP A 67 43.18 -20.90 -23.77
CA TRP A 67 42.88 -20.17 -22.54
C TRP A 67 42.33 -21.03 -21.42
N SER A 68 42.21 -22.37 -21.64
CA SER A 68 41.64 -23.29 -20.66
C SER A 68 42.31 -23.27 -19.29
N ARG A 69 43.59 -22.88 -19.21
CA ARG A 69 44.32 -22.69 -17.95
C ARG A 69 43.70 -21.63 -17.04
N PHE A 70 43.01 -20.65 -17.59
CA PHE A 70 42.35 -19.57 -16.83
C PHE A 70 40.87 -19.90 -16.46
N ARG A 71 40.42 -21.08 -16.80
CA ARG A 71 39.02 -21.48 -16.57
C ARG A 71 38.59 -21.37 -15.11
N PRO A 72 39.37 -21.81 -14.09
CA PRO A 72 39.00 -21.65 -12.68
C PRO A 72 38.83 -20.17 -12.31
N GLN A 73 39.75 -19.27 -12.72
CA GLN A 73 39.68 -17.84 -12.45
C GLN A 73 38.44 -17.22 -13.12
N ALA A 74 38.22 -17.50 -14.40
CA ALA A 74 37.08 -16.99 -15.14
C ALA A 74 35.73 -17.52 -14.52
N THR A 75 35.67 -18.78 -14.09
CA THR A 75 34.48 -19.32 -13.41
C THR A 75 34.23 -18.59 -12.11
N PHE A 76 35.26 -18.38 -11.29
CA PHE A 76 35.17 -17.62 -10.04
C PHE A 76 34.63 -16.19 -10.29
N VAL A 77 35.24 -15.46 -11.23
CA VAL A 77 34.81 -14.10 -11.58
C VAL A 77 33.37 -14.10 -12.10
N THR A 78 33.00 -15.06 -12.96
CA THR A 78 31.63 -15.17 -13.49
C THR A 78 30.62 -15.43 -12.38
N ILE A 79 30.88 -16.31 -11.40
CA ILE A 79 30.01 -16.53 -10.24
C ILE A 79 29.75 -15.22 -9.52
N VAL A 80 30.83 -14.50 -9.15
CA VAL A 80 30.71 -13.24 -8.41
C VAL A 80 29.96 -12.18 -9.24
N MET A 81 30.32 -12.00 -10.52
CA MET A 81 29.74 -10.98 -11.36
C MET A 81 28.29 -11.23 -11.74
N VAL A 82 27.93 -12.47 -12.10
CA VAL A 82 26.54 -12.81 -12.41
C VAL A 82 25.68 -12.60 -11.17
N THR A 83 26.08 -13.12 -10.01
CA THR A 83 25.33 -12.94 -8.77
C THR A 83 25.22 -11.46 -8.40
N ALA A 84 26.31 -10.69 -8.42
CA ALA A 84 26.29 -9.28 -8.07
C ALA A 84 25.44 -8.43 -9.03
N THR A 85 25.49 -8.74 -10.33
CA THR A 85 24.69 -8.02 -11.35
C THR A 85 23.19 -8.28 -11.13
N LEU A 86 22.80 -9.54 -10.94
CA LEU A 86 21.42 -9.90 -10.68
C LEU A 86 20.93 -9.37 -9.32
N MET A 87 21.78 -9.39 -8.29
CA MET A 87 21.45 -8.78 -6.99
C MET A 87 21.31 -7.25 -7.08
N SER A 88 22.16 -6.57 -7.86
CA SER A 88 22.01 -5.13 -8.10
C SER A 88 20.63 -4.81 -8.68
N TYR A 89 20.16 -5.65 -9.61
CA TYR A 89 18.84 -5.51 -10.19
C TYR A 89 17.73 -5.88 -9.17
N ALA A 90 17.90 -6.98 -8.44
CA ALA A 90 16.94 -7.41 -7.40
C ALA A 90 16.72 -6.37 -6.30
N MET A 91 17.78 -5.60 -5.95
CA MET A 91 17.72 -4.60 -4.87
C MET A 91 17.21 -3.22 -5.33
N LYS A 92 17.52 -2.79 -6.55
CA LYS A 92 17.31 -1.40 -6.98
C LYS A 92 16.63 -1.27 -8.35
N LEU A 93 16.26 -2.36 -9.00
CA LEU A 93 15.72 -2.42 -10.38
C LEU A 93 16.60 -1.69 -11.42
N ARG A 94 17.88 -1.48 -11.09
CA ARG A 94 18.88 -0.84 -11.96
C ARG A 94 20.26 -1.37 -11.69
N LEU A 95 21.14 -1.29 -12.69
CA LEU A 95 22.54 -1.69 -12.56
C LEU A 95 23.35 -0.58 -11.83
N GLN A 96 23.96 -0.94 -10.72
CA GLN A 96 24.83 -0.05 -9.95
C GLN A 96 26.27 -0.11 -10.53
N LYS A 97 26.47 0.49 -11.70
CA LYS A 97 27.69 0.36 -12.52
C LYS A 97 29.01 0.60 -11.76
N LYS A 98 29.06 1.62 -10.88
CA LYS A 98 30.27 1.91 -10.09
C LYS A 98 30.60 0.80 -9.10
N ILE A 99 29.59 0.26 -8.41
CA ILE A 99 29.74 -0.85 -7.46
C ILE A 99 30.15 -2.12 -8.21
N LEU A 100 29.49 -2.43 -9.32
CA LEU A 100 29.80 -3.61 -10.13
C LEU A 100 31.22 -3.55 -10.69
N LEU A 101 31.74 -2.38 -11.07
CA LEU A 101 33.12 -2.22 -11.47
C LEU A 101 34.09 -2.52 -10.31
N GLY A 102 33.83 -2.02 -9.12
CA GLY A 102 34.61 -2.35 -7.92
C GLY A 102 34.62 -3.84 -7.61
N ILE A 103 33.42 -4.50 -7.68
CA ILE A 103 33.27 -5.95 -7.48
C ILE A 103 34.06 -6.72 -8.58
N LEU A 104 34.04 -6.27 -9.83
CA LEU A 104 34.83 -6.89 -10.91
C LEU A 104 36.32 -6.87 -10.60
N VAL A 105 36.87 -5.69 -10.29
CA VAL A 105 38.30 -5.57 -9.94
C VAL A 105 38.65 -6.48 -8.76
N LEU A 106 37.87 -6.43 -7.69
CA LEU A 106 38.09 -7.26 -6.50
C LEU A 106 37.99 -8.76 -6.83
N SER A 107 36.98 -9.18 -7.61
CA SER A 107 36.81 -10.59 -8.00
C SER A 107 37.96 -11.12 -8.84
N VAL A 108 38.51 -10.28 -9.75
CA VAL A 108 39.72 -10.63 -10.53
C VAL A 108 40.92 -10.82 -9.61
N LEU A 109 41.18 -9.88 -8.69
CA LEU A 109 42.26 -10.00 -7.73
C LEU A 109 42.13 -11.25 -6.82
N LEU A 110 40.94 -11.48 -6.30
CA LEU A 110 40.68 -12.65 -5.46
C LEU A 110 40.78 -13.97 -6.24
N SER A 111 40.44 -13.97 -7.52
CA SER A 111 40.51 -15.18 -8.36
C SER A 111 41.94 -15.73 -8.49
N ILE A 112 42.99 -14.90 -8.39
CA ILE A 112 44.37 -15.31 -8.45
C ILE A 112 44.71 -16.32 -7.33
N LYS A 113 44.14 -16.10 -6.13
CA LYS A 113 44.43 -16.92 -4.94
C LYS A 113 43.35 -17.95 -4.61
N PHE A 114 42.08 -17.65 -4.95
CA PHE A 114 40.90 -18.39 -4.46
C PHE A 114 40.13 -19.07 -5.57
N SER A 115 40.55 -19.07 -6.82
CA SER A 115 39.83 -19.65 -7.94
C SER A 115 39.46 -21.14 -7.72
N ASP A 116 40.32 -21.92 -7.09
CA ASP A 116 40.05 -23.34 -6.81
C ASP A 116 38.96 -23.56 -5.75
N ARG A 117 38.60 -22.50 -5.04
CA ARG A 117 37.56 -22.54 -3.97
C ARG A 117 36.19 -22.06 -4.44
N TYR A 118 35.96 -21.87 -5.75
CA TYR A 118 34.68 -21.38 -6.27
C TYR A 118 33.46 -22.18 -5.77
N LYS A 119 33.61 -23.49 -5.55
CA LYS A 119 32.55 -24.33 -4.97
C LYS A 119 32.10 -23.88 -3.57
N LYS A 120 33.05 -23.37 -2.76
CA LYS A 120 32.72 -22.80 -1.44
C LYS A 120 31.96 -21.49 -1.57
N VAL A 121 32.27 -20.69 -2.61
CA VAL A 121 31.52 -19.45 -2.90
C VAL A 121 30.09 -19.79 -3.32
N VAL A 122 29.91 -20.79 -4.19
CA VAL A 122 28.57 -21.25 -4.59
C VAL A 122 27.80 -21.77 -3.39
N LEU A 123 28.43 -22.56 -2.51
CA LEU A 123 27.80 -23.05 -1.28
C LEU A 123 27.37 -21.87 -0.38
N LEU A 124 28.22 -20.86 -0.23
CA LEU A 124 27.90 -19.66 0.54
C LEU A 124 26.67 -18.93 -0.04
N ILE A 125 26.66 -18.71 -1.37
CA ILE A 125 25.50 -18.08 -2.06
C ILE A 125 24.23 -18.92 -1.84
N PHE A 126 24.33 -20.25 -1.92
CA PHE A 126 23.19 -21.13 -1.66
C PHE A 126 22.68 -21.02 -0.21
N ILE A 127 23.58 -21.00 0.76
CA ILE A 127 23.22 -20.79 2.17
C ILE A 127 22.55 -19.42 2.35
N MET A 128 23.08 -18.37 1.74
CA MET A 128 22.46 -17.04 1.78
C MET A 128 21.05 -17.01 1.13
N ALA A 129 20.79 -17.86 0.16
CA ALA A 129 19.46 -17.98 -0.46
C ALA A 129 18.42 -18.63 0.45
N LEU A 130 18.83 -19.44 1.43
CA LEU A 130 17.91 -20.15 2.32
C LEU A 130 17.10 -19.20 3.21
N LEU A 131 17.68 -18.07 3.62
CA LEU A 131 16.98 -17.08 4.46
C LEU A 131 15.79 -16.44 3.71
N PRO A 132 15.97 -15.77 2.56
CA PRO A 132 14.84 -15.20 1.82
C PRO A 132 13.86 -16.29 1.33
N PHE A 133 14.34 -17.49 1.00
CA PHE A 133 13.48 -18.62 0.65
C PHE A 133 12.57 -19.01 1.84
N GLY A 134 13.14 -19.14 3.04
CA GLY A 134 12.36 -19.38 4.27
C GLY A 134 11.35 -18.26 4.56
N THR A 135 11.73 -17.00 4.31
CA THR A 135 10.84 -15.85 4.47
C THR A 135 9.61 -15.94 3.56
N ILE A 136 9.75 -16.43 2.32
CA ILE A 136 8.61 -16.63 1.41
C ILE A 136 7.61 -17.62 2.02
N PHE A 137 8.08 -18.74 2.61
CA PHE A 137 7.18 -19.70 3.26
C PHE A 137 6.43 -19.10 4.44
N LEU A 138 7.11 -18.29 5.25
CA LEU A 138 6.46 -17.59 6.37
C LEU A 138 5.39 -16.62 5.86
N LYS A 139 5.67 -15.88 4.79
CA LYS A 139 4.70 -14.97 4.17
C LYS A 139 3.50 -15.70 3.59
N VAL A 140 3.72 -16.83 2.91
CA VAL A 140 2.61 -17.69 2.42
C VAL A 140 1.79 -18.23 3.58
N TYR A 141 2.43 -18.65 4.68
CA TYR A 141 1.74 -19.10 5.87
C TYR A 141 0.89 -17.99 6.51
N GLU A 142 1.44 -16.78 6.59
CA GLU A 142 0.72 -15.61 7.13
C GLU A 142 -0.47 -15.19 6.27
N GLN A 143 -0.39 -15.35 4.94
CA GLN A 143 -1.54 -15.16 4.04
C GLN A 143 -2.69 -16.16 4.27
N GLN A 144 -2.42 -17.27 4.94
CA GLN A 144 -3.43 -18.29 5.27
C GLN A 144 -4.01 -18.12 6.68
N LYS A 145 -3.52 -17.12 7.46
CA LYS A 145 -4.14 -16.76 8.74
C LYS A 145 -5.55 -16.22 8.51
N ASP A 146 -6.25 -15.99 9.59
CA ASP A 146 -7.63 -15.56 9.57
C ASP A 146 -7.86 -14.37 8.62
N MET A 147 -8.60 -14.65 7.56
CA MET A 147 -9.04 -13.69 6.54
C MET A 147 -10.55 -13.47 6.61
N SER A 148 -11.19 -13.77 7.76
CA SER A 148 -12.64 -13.62 7.94
C SER A 148 -13.12 -12.19 7.67
N TRP A 149 -12.30 -11.19 7.99
CA TRP A 149 -12.57 -9.78 7.71
C TRP A 149 -12.73 -9.44 6.22
N THR A 150 -12.26 -10.29 5.31
CA THR A 150 -12.44 -10.11 3.86
C THR A 150 -13.81 -10.61 3.38
N ALA A 151 -14.51 -11.37 4.21
CA ALA A 151 -15.87 -11.81 3.89
C ALA A 151 -16.84 -10.64 4.00
N LEU A 152 -17.92 -10.69 3.20
CA LEU A 152 -18.97 -9.68 3.28
C LEU A 152 -19.62 -9.73 4.67
N ALA A 153 -19.72 -8.58 5.34
CA ALA A 153 -20.33 -8.45 6.66
C ALA A 153 -21.79 -8.96 6.64
N ALA A 154 -22.02 -10.07 7.30
CA ALA A 154 -23.27 -10.84 7.16
C ALA A 154 -24.51 -10.10 7.67
N ASP A 155 -24.32 -9.22 8.64
CA ASP A 155 -25.34 -8.43 9.33
C ASP A 155 -25.88 -7.26 8.49
N ILE A 156 -25.06 -6.72 7.55
CA ILE A 156 -25.43 -5.54 6.77
C ILE A 156 -25.47 -5.75 5.25
N LYS A 157 -24.84 -6.79 4.71
CA LYS A 157 -24.82 -7.04 3.25
C LYS A 157 -26.21 -7.14 2.60
N GLU A 158 -27.23 -7.47 3.39
CA GLU A 158 -28.61 -7.63 2.91
C GLU A 158 -29.45 -6.35 3.06
N VAL A 159 -28.86 -5.23 3.52
CA VAL A 159 -29.56 -3.96 3.71
C VAL A 159 -30.22 -3.48 2.42
N THR A 160 -31.44 -2.99 2.55
CA THR A 160 -32.18 -2.33 1.48
C THR A 160 -32.32 -0.85 1.82
N LEU A 161 -31.81 0.01 0.95
CA LEU A 161 -31.83 1.46 1.15
C LEU A 161 -33.21 2.02 0.80
N ALA A 162 -33.77 2.83 1.68
CA ALA A 162 -35.02 3.56 1.46
C ALA A 162 -34.80 4.82 0.62
N GLU A 163 -33.62 5.40 0.73
CA GLU A 163 -33.16 6.55 -0.05
C GLU A 163 -31.90 6.20 -0.83
N THR A 164 -31.82 6.64 -2.09
CA THR A 164 -30.70 6.30 -2.98
C THR A 164 -30.13 7.54 -3.66
N PRO A 165 -29.60 8.52 -2.87
CA PRO A 165 -28.94 9.69 -3.47
C PRO A 165 -27.65 9.28 -4.17
N ASN A 166 -27.18 10.10 -5.12
CA ASN A 166 -25.77 9.97 -5.55
C ASN A 166 -24.85 10.29 -4.37
N ILE A 167 -23.75 9.56 -4.27
CA ILE A 167 -22.79 9.67 -3.15
C ILE A 167 -21.39 9.82 -3.74
N TYR A 168 -20.71 10.89 -3.34
CA TYR A 168 -19.32 11.16 -3.69
C TYR A 168 -18.48 11.12 -2.41
N LEU A 169 -17.59 10.15 -2.31
CA LEU A 169 -16.58 10.07 -1.26
C LEU A 169 -15.25 10.55 -1.84
N ILE A 170 -14.83 11.74 -1.41
CA ILE A 170 -13.54 12.33 -1.77
C ILE A 170 -12.56 12.09 -0.64
N GLN A 171 -11.50 11.38 -0.92
CA GLN A 171 -10.46 11.02 0.04
C GLN A 171 -9.16 11.76 -0.27
N PRO A 172 -8.86 12.87 0.43
CA PRO A 172 -7.53 13.44 0.45
C PRO A 172 -6.62 12.56 1.29
N ASP A 173 -5.48 12.11 0.74
CA ASP A 173 -4.51 11.26 1.43
C ASP A 173 -3.79 12.03 2.53
N GLY A 174 -3.85 11.54 3.76
CA GLY A 174 -3.07 12.05 4.87
C GLY A 174 -3.51 13.43 5.40
N TYR A 175 -4.78 13.79 5.32
CA TYR A 175 -5.30 15.11 5.73
C TYR A 175 -5.82 15.07 7.18
N VAL A 176 -5.17 15.82 8.09
CA VAL A 176 -5.56 15.90 9.50
C VAL A 176 -6.83 16.74 9.74
N ASN A 177 -7.50 16.53 10.88
CA ASN A 177 -8.68 17.30 11.25
C ASN A 177 -8.37 18.76 11.64
N HIS A 178 -9.43 19.56 11.79
CA HIS A 178 -9.33 20.98 12.12
C HIS A 178 -8.63 21.25 13.44
N THR A 179 -8.98 20.50 14.48
CA THR A 179 -8.43 20.68 15.83
C THR A 179 -6.90 20.51 15.84
N LEU A 180 -6.41 19.44 15.17
CA LEU A 180 -4.98 19.16 15.11
C LEU A 180 -4.24 20.13 14.20
N MET A 181 -4.87 20.57 13.09
CA MET A 181 -4.31 21.55 12.16
C MET A 181 -3.95 22.87 12.87
N ASN A 182 -4.84 23.37 13.73
CA ASN A 182 -4.63 24.59 14.52
C ASN A 182 -3.72 24.35 15.75
N GLY A 183 -3.44 23.09 16.10
CA GLY A 183 -2.66 22.72 17.27
C GLY A 183 -1.17 23.04 17.16
N SER A 184 -0.45 22.85 18.26
CA SER A 184 0.98 23.18 18.38
C SER A 184 1.88 22.39 17.41
N LEU A 185 1.43 21.23 16.95
CA LEU A 185 2.22 20.37 16.07
C LEU A 185 2.21 20.87 14.62
N TYR A 186 1.03 21.26 14.09
CA TYR A 186 0.88 21.73 12.70
C TYR A 186 0.96 23.26 12.59
N GLN A 187 0.46 24.00 13.57
CA GLN A 187 0.51 25.47 13.65
C GLN A 187 0.03 26.16 12.37
N HIS A 188 -1.06 25.66 11.79
CA HIS A 188 -1.58 26.17 10.53
C HIS A 188 -3.06 26.48 10.62
N GLU A 189 -3.43 27.72 10.28
CA GLU A 189 -4.82 28.15 10.18
C GLU A 189 -5.21 28.16 8.71
N THR A 190 -6.33 27.51 8.38
CA THR A 190 -6.91 27.54 7.04
C THR A 190 -8.38 27.96 7.10
N THR A 191 -8.82 28.69 6.09
CA THR A 191 -10.23 29.10 5.96
C THR A 191 -11.13 27.99 5.39
N PHE A 192 -10.55 26.86 5.00
CA PHE A 192 -11.27 25.81 4.30
C PHE A 192 -12.38 25.17 5.16
N PHE A 193 -12.15 24.93 6.44
CA PHE A 193 -13.17 24.38 7.32
C PHE A 193 -14.38 25.31 7.48
N ASN A 194 -14.16 26.62 7.65
CA ASN A 194 -15.24 27.63 7.69
C ASN A 194 -15.99 27.68 6.34
N TRP A 195 -15.28 27.49 5.23
CA TRP A 195 -15.88 27.42 3.91
C TRP A 195 -16.78 26.19 3.78
N LEU A 196 -16.33 25.03 4.26
CA LEU A 196 -17.14 23.80 4.28
C LEU A 196 -18.43 23.98 5.09
N GLU A 197 -18.36 24.56 6.29
CA GLU A 197 -19.55 24.87 7.11
C GLU A 197 -20.49 25.84 6.37
N GLY A 198 -19.93 26.90 5.76
CA GLY A 198 -20.69 27.84 4.93
C GLY A 198 -21.37 27.19 3.72
N LYS A 199 -20.84 26.08 3.22
CA LYS A 199 -21.42 25.24 2.17
C LYS A 199 -22.43 24.20 2.69
N GLY A 200 -22.64 24.12 4.01
CA GLY A 200 -23.59 23.20 4.65
C GLY A 200 -23.05 21.80 4.90
N PHE A 201 -21.73 21.65 5.02
CA PHE A 201 -21.13 20.44 5.54
C PHE A 201 -21.23 20.38 7.06
N THR A 202 -21.48 19.19 7.60
CA THR A 202 -21.27 18.88 9.03
C THR A 202 -19.84 18.41 9.19
N LEU A 203 -19.07 19.08 10.06
CA LEU A 203 -17.72 18.68 10.45
C LEU A 203 -17.78 17.72 11.63
N TYR A 204 -16.94 16.67 11.61
CA TYR A 204 -16.78 15.68 12.67
C TYR A 204 -15.35 15.83 13.23
N ASP A 205 -15.16 16.77 14.18
CA ASP A 205 -13.83 17.23 14.61
C ASP A 205 -13.01 16.15 15.35
N ASP A 206 -13.65 15.20 16.02
CA ASP A 206 -13.00 14.11 16.77
C ASP A 206 -12.85 12.84 15.95
N PHE A 207 -13.01 12.92 14.62
CA PHE A 207 -12.96 11.77 13.74
C PHE A 207 -11.54 11.24 13.54
N ARG A 208 -11.42 9.92 13.49
CA ARG A 208 -10.12 9.26 13.36
C ARG A 208 -10.13 8.07 12.42
N SER A 209 -8.97 7.78 11.86
CA SER A 209 -8.74 6.51 11.18
C SER A 209 -8.51 5.39 12.20
N ASN A 210 -8.86 4.17 11.82
CA ASN A 210 -8.62 3.00 12.66
C ASN A 210 -7.23 2.40 12.46
N TYR A 211 -6.54 2.79 11.37
CA TYR A 211 -5.20 2.30 11.01
C TYR A 211 -4.33 3.43 10.45
N PRO A 212 -2.99 3.28 10.54
CA PRO A 212 -2.07 4.40 10.33
C PRO A 212 -1.72 4.71 8.87
N ALA A 213 -2.22 3.94 7.89
CA ALA A 213 -1.81 4.04 6.48
C ALA A 213 -2.95 3.66 5.54
N SER A 214 -2.83 4.05 4.26
CA SER A 214 -3.91 3.98 3.26
C SER A 214 -4.47 2.58 3.04
N ILE A 215 -3.63 1.54 2.84
CA ILE A 215 -4.13 0.18 2.58
C ILE A 215 -4.92 -0.36 3.77
N PRO A 216 -4.39 -0.42 5.02
CA PRO A 216 -5.16 -0.97 6.14
C PRO A 216 -6.37 -0.12 6.50
N SER A 217 -6.30 1.20 6.40
CA SER A 217 -7.42 2.08 6.71
C SER A 217 -8.56 1.90 5.70
N ASN A 218 -8.27 1.95 4.41
CA ASN A 218 -9.28 1.74 3.37
C ASN A 218 -9.84 0.31 3.39
N ALA A 219 -9.01 -0.70 3.63
CA ALA A 219 -9.47 -2.08 3.73
C ALA A 219 -10.50 -2.26 4.85
N SER A 220 -10.27 -1.68 6.04
CA SER A 220 -11.23 -1.73 7.15
C SER A 220 -12.49 -0.92 6.85
N MET A 221 -12.37 0.27 6.26
CA MET A 221 -13.49 1.12 5.89
C MET A 221 -14.42 0.42 4.89
N PHE A 222 -13.87 -0.14 3.80
CA PHE A 222 -14.66 -0.79 2.76
C PHE A 222 -15.22 -2.16 3.17
N SER A 223 -14.53 -2.90 4.05
CA SER A 223 -15.07 -4.15 4.62
C SER A 223 -16.07 -3.90 5.74
N MET A 224 -16.07 -2.71 6.37
CA MET A 224 -16.79 -2.37 7.60
C MET A 224 -16.41 -3.30 8.77
N GLN A 225 -15.17 -3.75 8.81
CA GLN A 225 -14.65 -4.68 9.81
C GLN A 225 -13.20 -4.36 10.17
N HIS A 226 -12.83 -4.60 11.42
CA HIS A 226 -11.43 -4.59 11.80
C HIS A 226 -10.71 -5.85 11.29
N HIS A 227 -9.47 -5.69 10.87
CA HIS A 227 -8.64 -6.80 10.40
C HIS A 227 -7.49 -7.14 11.36
N TYR A 228 -7.15 -6.23 12.28
CA TYR A 228 -6.06 -6.38 13.27
C TYR A 228 -4.74 -6.89 12.65
N PHE A 229 -4.51 -6.56 11.38
CA PHE A 229 -3.30 -6.99 10.69
C PHE A 229 -2.07 -6.39 11.33
N GLY A 230 -1.11 -7.25 11.68
CA GLY A 230 0.14 -6.78 12.21
C GLY A 230 0.90 -7.74 13.10
N GLU A 231 0.31 -8.82 13.57
CA GLU A 231 1.08 -9.90 14.18
C GLU A 231 1.85 -10.66 13.10
N THR A 232 3.01 -10.13 12.72
CA THR A 232 3.83 -10.71 11.65
C THR A 232 5.23 -10.98 12.12
N TYR A 233 5.78 -12.10 11.64
CA TYR A 233 7.21 -12.34 11.71
C TYR A 233 7.88 -11.62 10.55
N PHE A 234 8.94 -10.85 10.86
CA PHE A 234 9.69 -10.03 9.90
C PHE A 234 8.91 -8.81 9.34
N SER A 235 9.18 -7.66 9.91
CA SER A 235 8.66 -6.35 9.51
C SER A 235 8.91 -6.07 8.01
N ASN A 236 7.98 -5.47 7.34
CA ASN A 236 7.85 -5.03 5.94
C ASN A 236 6.85 -5.89 5.15
N LEU A 237 5.80 -6.32 5.80
CA LEU A 237 4.70 -6.99 5.13
C LEU A 237 3.63 -5.95 4.80
N GLU A 238 3.37 -5.77 3.54
CA GLU A 238 2.14 -5.18 3.11
C GLU A 238 0.98 -6.09 3.53
N MET A 239 -0.14 -5.48 3.92
CA MET A 239 -1.32 -6.20 4.36
C MET A 239 -1.85 -7.12 3.25
N PRO A 240 -1.98 -8.44 3.48
CA PRO A 240 -2.60 -9.34 2.53
C PRO A 240 -4.04 -8.93 2.24
N MET A 241 -4.48 -9.05 1.00
CA MET A 241 -5.84 -8.76 0.55
C MET A 241 -6.29 -7.29 0.70
N GLY A 242 -5.45 -6.39 1.24
CA GLY A 242 -5.84 -5.01 1.48
C GLY A 242 -6.22 -4.27 0.19
N ARG A 243 -5.45 -4.44 -0.88
CA ARG A 243 -5.78 -3.85 -2.19
C ARG A 243 -6.99 -4.52 -2.82
N GLU A 244 -7.10 -5.83 -2.75
CA GLU A 244 -8.21 -6.63 -3.28
C GLU A 244 -9.52 -6.22 -2.64
N VAL A 245 -9.53 -5.94 -1.33
CA VAL A 245 -10.70 -5.45 -0.62
C VAL A 245 -10.99 -3.99 -0.98
N THR A 246 -9.96 -3.13 -0.99
CA THR A 246 -10.17 -1.70 -1.26
C THR A 246 -10.72 -1.45 -2.67
N SER A 247 -10.10 -2.01 -3.70
CA SER A 247 -10.48 -1.77 -5.09
C SER A 247 -11.32 -2.88 -5.72
N GLY A 248 -11.62 -3.95 -4.98
CA GLY A 248 -12.34 -5.12 -5.49
C GLY A 248 -13.68 -5.37 -4.82
N GLU A 249 -13.96 -6.65 -4.52
CA GLU A 249 -15.17 -7.04 -3.80
C GLU A 249 -15.01 -6.75 -2.31
N ASN A 250 -15.93 -5.97 -1.79
CA ASN A 250 -16.03 -5.62 -0.38
C ASN A 250 -17.49 -5.37 0.00
N THR A 251 -17.77 -5.29 1.29
CA THR A 251 -19.15 -5.13 1.78
C THR A 251 -19.78 -3.84 1.25
N THR A 252 -19.04 -2.73 1.25
CA THR A 252 -19.53 -1.44 0.81
C THR A 252 -19.94 -1.46 -0.66
N ASN A 253 -19.07 -1.90 -1.55
CA ASN A 253 -19.35 -1.98 -2.98
C ASN A 253 -20.49 -2.99 -3.29
N TYR A 254 -20.52 -4.11 -2.56
CA TYR A 254 -21.59 -5.09 -2.70
C TYR A 254 -22.95 -4.47 -2.34
N VAL A 255 -23.07 -3.78 -1.21
CA VAL A 255 -24.31 -3.13 -0.77
C VAL A 255 -24.77 -2.08 -1.79
N PHE A 256 -23.88 -1.22 -2.26
CA PHE A 256 -24.24 -0.24 -3.28
C PHE A 256 -24.75 -0.90 -4.56
N ARG A 257 -24.06 -1.88 -5.11
CA ARG A 257 -24.48 -2.58 -6.33
C ARG A 257 -25.83 -3.31 -6.14
N LYS A 258 -26.01 -3.97 -4.99
CA LYS A 258 -27.28 -4.64 -4.64
C LYS A 258 -28.47 -3.67 -4.61
N ASN A 259 -28.23 -2.42 -4.20
CA ASN A 259 -29.23 -1.35 -4.18
C ASN A 259 -29.29 -0.56 -5.50
N GLY A 260 -28.74 -1.11 -6.59
CA GLY A 260 -28.89 -0.55 -7.93
C GLY A 260 -27.91 0.54 -8.30
N TYR A 261 -26.91 0.84 -7.48
CA TYR A 261 -25.91 1.85 -7.79
C TYR A 261 -24.96 1.42 -8.89
N LYS A 262 -24.59 2.35 -9.75
CA LYS A 262 -23.38 2.28 -10.57
C LYS A 262 -22.21 2.80 -9.73
N THR A 263 -21.15 2.01 -9.59
CA THR A 263 -20.04 2.30 -8.69
C THR A 263 -18.78 2.67 -9.48
N TYR A 264 -18.11 3.76 -9.07
CA TYR A 264 -16.95 4.33 -9.72
C TYR A 264 -15.77 4.40 -8.75
N PHE A 265 -14.59 4.00 -9.22
CA PHE A 265 -13.33 4.09 -8.49
C PHE A 265 -12.38 4.99 -9.27
N LEU A 266 -12.16 6.21 -8.76
CA LEU A 266 -11.29 7.21 -9.37
C LEU A 266 -10.07 7.40 -8.46
N ALA A 267 -8.94 6.86 -8.86
CA ALA A 267 -7.67 7.03 -8.16
C ALA A 267 -6.73 7.94 -8.95
N GLN A 268 -5.88 8.68 -8.25
CA GLN A 268 -4.90 9.54 -8.91
C GLN A 268 -3.79 8.73 -9.56
N ASP A 269 -3.46 7.56 -9.01
CA ASP A 269 -2.55 6.58 -9.61
C ASP A 269 -3.07 5.15 -9.40
N GLU A 270 -2.32 4.16 -9.87
CA GLU A 270 -2.72 2.76 -9.75
C GLU A 270 -2.33 2.08 -8.43
N TYR A 271 -1.99 2.82 -7.37
CA TYR A 271 -1.51 2.27 -6.11
C TYR A 271 -2.44 1.18 -5.52
N PHE A 272 -3.75 1.44 -5.47
CA PHE A 272 -4.72 0.45 -5.00
C PHE A 272 -5.02 -0.66 -6.01
N GLN A 273 -4.65 -0.48 -7.27
CA GLN A 273 -4.87 -1.43 -8.35
C GLN A 273 -3.58 -2.15 -8.77
N GLN A 274 -2.47 -1.85 -8.12
CA GLN A 274 -1.14 -2.37 -8.45
C GLN A 274 -1.15 -3.89 -8.59
N ASN A 275 -0.80 -4.38 -9.78
CA ASN A 275 -0.72 -5.81 -10.12
C ASN A 275 -2.02 -6.62 -9.92
N LEU A 276 -3.16 -5.96 -9.66
CA LEU A 276 -4.45 -6.61 -9.54
C LEU A 276 -5.05 -6.89 -10.90
N LYS A 277 -5.68 -8.07 -11.02
CA LYS A 277 -6.34 -8.46 -12.27
C LYS A 277 -7.71 -7.85 -12.42
N PHE A 278 -8.41 -7.58 -11.32
CA PHE A 278 -9.83 -7.20 -11.31
C PHE A 278 -10.21 -6.40 -10.10
N GLY A 279 -11.13 -5.48 -10.31
CA GLY A 279 -11.98 -4.93 -9.30
C GLY A 279 -13.46 -5.22 -9.62
N ASN A 280 -14.35 -4.98 -8.68
CA ASN A 280 -15.79 -5.16 -8.83
C ASN A 280 -16.56 -3.83 -8.86
N PHE A 281 -15.87 -2.69 -8.95
CA PHE A 281 -16.53 -1.43 -9.29
C PHE A 281 -16.98 -1.46 -10.75
N SER A 282 -18.07 -0.78 -11.06
CA SER A 282 -18.61 -0.71 -12.41
C SER A 282 -17.69 0.03 -13.37
N HIS A 283 -16.90 0.97 -12.85
CA HIS A 283 -15.97 1.79 -13.62
C HIS A 283 -14.71 2.11 -12.81
N TYR A 284 -13.57 2.10 -13.49
CA TYR A 284 -12.27 2.58 -12.99
C TYR A 284 -11.73 3.61 -13.98
N ASN A 285 -11.17 4.73 -13.48
CA ASN A 285 -10.51 5.72 -14.35
C ASN A 285 -9.15 5.24 -14.87
N ILE A 286 -8.51 4.30 -14.17
CA ILE A 286 -7.33 3.57 -14.64
C ILE A 286 -7.80 2.16 -15.00
N SER A 287 -7.79 1.84 -16.29
CA SER A 287 -8.24 0.53 -16.75
C SER A 287 -7.17 -0.53 -16.48
N LYS A 288 -7.60 -1.79 -16.42
CA LYS A 288 -6.68 -2.92 -16.27
C LYS A 288 -5.62 -2.97 -17.38
N ASP A 289 -5.98 -2.55 -18.59
CA ASP A 289 -5.08 -2.61 -19.75
C ASP A 289 -4.02 -1.49 -19.71
N ASP A 290 -4.28 -0.43 -18.91
CA ASP A 290 -3.33 0.64 -18.66
C ASP A 290 -2.27 0.25 -17.63
N ILE A 291 -2.58 -0.69 -16.71
CA ILE A 291 -1.66 -1.11 -15.65
C ILE A 291 -0.57 -2.00 -16.24
N PRO A 292 0.72 -1.67 -16.10
CA PRO A 292 1.81 -2.51 -16.55
C PRO A 292 1.74 -3.92 -15.99
N PHE A 293 2.27 -4.90 -16.72
CA PHE A 293 2.37 -6.30 -16.26
C PHE A 293 2.97 -6.40 -14.85
N PHE A 294 3.90 -5.52 -14.52
CA PHE A 294 4.47 -5.34 -13.18
C PHE A 294 4.53 -3.85 -12.87
N SER A 295 3.54 -3.36 -12.13
CA SER A 295 3.44 -1.97 -11.69
C SER A 295 4.10 -1.76 -10.32
N ARG A 296 4.61 -0.55 -10.10
CA ARG A 296 5.05 -0.06 -8.80
C ARG A 296 3.97 0.70 -8.07
N GLY A 297 2.87 1.01 -8.77
CA GLY A 297 1.74 1.73 -8.24
C GLY A 297 1.77 3.25 -8.45
N ASP A 298 2.71 3.76 -9.25
CA ASP A 298 2.92 5.20 -9.47
C ASP A 298 3.28 5.57 -10.92
N GLU A 299 3.03 4.65 -11.88
CA GLU A 299 3.37 4.88 -13.28
C GLU A 299 2.34 5.76 -14.02
N HIS A 300 1.09 5.77 -13.59
CA HIS A 300 0.00 6.52 -14.21
C HIS A 300 -0.55 7.58 -13.26
N VAL A 301 -0.30 8.84 -13.59
CA VAL A 301 -0.87 9.96 -12.83
C VAL A 301 -2.05 10.54 -13.59
N ARG A 302 -3.24 10.49 -13.00
CA ARG A 302 -4.51 10.96 -13.56
C ARG A 302 -4.80 12.40 -13.17
N VAL A 303 -5.49 13.12 -14.06
CA VAL A 303 -6.10 14.42 -13.76
C VAL A 303 -7.52 14.15 -13.25
N LEU A 304 -7.66 13.98 -11.95
CA LEU A 304 -8.92 13.53 -11.32
C LEU A 304 -10.12 14.44 -11.58
N LEU A 305 -9.91 15.75 -11.81
CA LEU A 305 -11.01 16.64 -12.14
C LEU A 305 -11.61 16.33 -13.53
N ASP A 306 -10.80 15.89 -14.48
CA ASP A 306 -11.30 15.48 -15.80
C ASP A 306 -12.05 14.14 -15.69
N ASP A 307 -11.54 13.21 -14.85
CA ASP A 307 -12.21 11.94 -14.56
C ASP A 307 -13.54 12.17 -13.83
N LEU A 308 -13.60 13.12 -12.88
CA LEU A 308 -14.82 13.53 -12.19
C LEU A 308 -15.82 14.12 -13.18
N ASP A 309 -15.40 15.02 -14.07
CA ASP A 309 -16.27 15.59 -15.09
C ASP A 309 -16.87 14.52 -16.01
N ALA A 310 -16.08 13.50 -16.37
CA ALA A 310 -16.58 12.38 -17.17
C ALA A 310 -17.68 11.59 -16.41
N VAL A 311 -17.52 11.37 -15.10
CA VAL A 311 -18.56 10.72 -14.26
C VAL A 311 -19.80 11.60 -14.09
N LEU A 312 -19.62 12.92 -13.94
CA LEU A 312 -20.73 13.87 -13.82
C LEU A 312 -21.54 13.98 -15.13
N LEU A 313 -20.91 13.76 -16.28
CA LEU A 313 -21.52 13.73 -17.60
C LEU A 313 -22.08 12.36 -18.00
N ASP A 314 -21.76 11.31 -17.26
CA ASP A 314 -22.31 9.97 -17.52
C ASP A 314 -23.78 9.92 -17.12
N GLU A 315 -24.66 10.11 -18.10
CA GLU A 315 -26.13 10.11 -17.93
C GLU A 315 -26.62 8.66 -17.77
N VAL A 316 -26.79 8.22 -16.52
CA VAL A 316 -27.35 6.92 -16.17
C VAL A 316 -28.56 7.09 -15.26
N ASP A 317 -29.55 6.22 -15.42
CA ASP A 317 -30.76 6.21 -14.56
C ASP A 317 -30.47 5.71 -13.13
N GLN A 318 -29.35 5.02 -12.96
CA GLN A 318 -28.91 4.44 -11.68
C GLN A 318 -28.29 5.51 -10.78
N PRO A 319 -28.50 5.44 -9.44
CA PRO A 319 -27.74 6.25 -8.52
C PRO A 319 -26.25 5.90 -8.60
N LYS A 320 -25.40 6.86 -8.29
CA LYS A 320 -23.94 6.73 -8.38
C LYS A 320 -23.30 6.67 -6.99
N PHE A 321 -22.37 5.75 -6.79
CA PHE A 321 -21.39 5.82 -5.74
C PHE A 321 -20.01 6.06 -6.38
N VAL A 322 -19.38 7.18 -6.04
CA VAL A 322 -18.10 7.61 -6.63
C VAL A 322 -17.07 7.73 -5.51
N PHE A 323 -16.07 6.87 -5.51
CA PHE A 323 -14.88 7.01 -4.67
C PHE A 323 -13.80 7.74 -5.44
N ILE A 324 -13.21 8.78 -4.86
CA ILE A 324 -12.18 9.63 -5.47
C ILE A 324 -11.02 9.75 -4.50
N GLU A 325 -9.87 9.20 -4.87
CA GLU A 325 -8.63 9.30 -4.08
C GLU A 325 -7.72 10.37 -4.66
N LYS A 326 -7.39 11.36 -3.84
CA LYS A 326 -6.46 12.45 -4.16
C LYS A 326 -5.20 12.33 -3.31
N LEU A 327 -4.04 12.11 -3.95
CA LEU A 327 -2.74 11.94 -3.29
C LEU A 327 -2.15 13.27 -2.76
N LEU A 328 -2.98 14.09 -2.13
CA LEU A 328 -2.59 15.31 -1.42
C LEU A 328 -3.44 15.45 -0.14
N PRO A 329 -2.87 16.04 0.90
CA PRO A 329 -1.52 16.58 1.04
C PRO A 329 -0.42 15.53 1.09
N HIS A 330 -0.77 14.25 1.28
CA HIS A 330 0.12 13.14 1.59
C HIS A 330 0.78 13.31 2.98
N HIS A 331 1.29 12.26 3.55
CA HIS A 331 2.09 12.35 4.77
C HIS A 331 3.49 12.94 4.48
N ILE A 332 4.22 13.33 5.54
CA ILE A 332 5.63 13.78 5.43
C ILE A 332 6.55 12.69 4.85
N HIS A 333 7.69 13.10 4.30
CA HIS A 333 8.61 12.20 3.58
C HIS A 333 9.85 11.76 4.37
N PHE A 334 10.01 12.19 5.64
CA PHE A 334 11.16 11.87 6.50
C PHE A 334 12.52 12.21 5.85
N VAL A 335 12.64 13.39 5.26
CA VAL A 335 13.89 13.83 4.68
C VAL A 335 14.85 14.25 5.79
N SER A 336 15.89 13.45 6.04
CA SER A 336 16.90 13.77 7.05
C SER A 336 17.69 15.03 6.66
N GLN A 337 17.46 16.11 7.39
CA GLN A 337 18.10 17.41 7.20
C GLN A 337 18.10 18.20 8.52
N GLU A 338 18.82 19.30 8.57
CA GLU A 338 18.73 20.24 9.69
C GLU A 338 17.30 20.82 9.76
N ASP A 339 16.75 20.96 10.97
CA ASP A 339 15.36 21.42 11.21
C ASP A 339 14.28 20.59 10.47
N GLN A 340 14.47 19.28 10.39
CA GLN A 340 13.60 18.36 9.63
C GLN A 340 12.11 18.57 9.94
N ILE A 341 11.71 18.57 11.22
CA ILE A 341 10.28 18.69 11.63
C ILE A 341 9.66 19.99 11.14
N GLU A 342 10.40 21.11 11.23
CA GLU A 342 9.92 22.42 10.79
C GLU A 342 9.75 22.47 9.26
N ASN A 343 10.74 21.96 8.52
CA ASN A 343 10.71 21.93 7.06
C ASN A 343 9.58 21.03 6.55
N GLU A 344 9.40 19.84 7.15
CA GLU A 344 8.33 18.90 6.78
C GLU A 344 6.94 19.45 7.13
N ARG A 345 6.80 20.14 8.29
CA ARG A 345 5.58 20.87 8.65
C ARG A 345 5.23 21.91 7.58
N LYS A 346 6.19 22.74 7.21
CA LYS A 346 5.99 23.77 6.18
C LYS A 346 5.58 23.16 4.84
N GLU A 347 6.28 22.14 4.38
CA GLU A 347 5.94 21.43 3.14
C GLU A 347 4.54 20.83 3.20
N TYR A 348 4.17 20.21 4.32
CA TYR A 348 2.84 19.64 4.51
C TYR A 348 1.76 20.72 4.47
N THR A 349 1.94 21.86 5.15
CA THR A 349 0.96 22.94 5.17
C THR A 349 0.81 23.64 3.82
N GLU A 350 1.88 23.75 3.03
CA GLU A 350 1.80 24.22 1.65
C GLU A 350 0.93 23.27 0.79
N LYS A 351 1.07 21.96 0.97
CA LYS A 351 0.24 20.95 0.29
C LYS A 351 -1.21 20.94 0.77
N ILE A 352 -1.47 21.29 2.03
CA ILE A 352 -2.83 21.51 2.55
C ILE A 352 -3.54 22.61 1.76
N GLU A 353 -2.90 23.74 1.53
CA GLU A 353 -3.51 24.82 0.73
C GLU A 353 -3.74 24.41 -0.73
N GLU A 354 -2.84 23.64 -1.31
CA GLU A 354 -3.01 23.09 -2.65
C GLU A 354 -4.23 22.17 -2.74
N VAL A 355 -4.36 21.21 -1.79
CA VAL A 355 -5.50 20.29 -1.81
C VAL A 355 -6.82 20.98 -1.47
N ASN A 356 -6.82 22.03 -0.63
CA ASN A 356 -8.02 22.83 -0.34
C ASN A 356 -8.57 23.49 -1.59
N ILE A 357 -7.70 24.04 -2.45
CA ILE A 357 -8.09 24.60 -3.75
C ILE A 357 -8.72 23.52 -4.62
N TRP A 358 -8.07 22.36 -4.70
CA TRP A 358 -8.56 21.24 -5.50
C TRP A 358 -9.91 20.71 -4.98
N LEU A 359 -10.06 20.53 -3.65
CA LEU A 359 -11.30 20.08 -3.02
C LEU A 359 -12.45 21.07 -3.26
N THR A 360 -12.16 22.38 -3.15
CA THR A 360 -13.13 23.43 -3.44
C THR A 360 -13.66 23.29 -4.88
N GLU A 361 -12.77 23.13 -5.85
CA GLU A 361 -13.14 22.98 -7.25
C GLU A 361 -13.93 21.69 -7.50
N ALA A 362 -13.51 20.56 -6.92
CA ALA A 362 -14.22 19.28 -7.04
C ALA A 362 -15.65 19.38 -6.48
N ILE A 363 -15.81 19.94 -5.29
CA ILE A 363 -17.11 20.12 -4.63
C ILE A 363 -18.01 21.02 -5.48
N GLU A 364 -17.50 22.14 -5.98
CA GLU A 364 -18.28 23.06 -6.80
C GLU A 364 -18.72 22.46 -8.14
N ARG A 365 -17.90 21.56 -8.73
CA ARG A 365 -18.29 20.81 -9.94
C ARG A 365 -19.43 19.84 -9.63
N ILE A 366 -19.35 19.11 -8.50
CA ILE A 366 -20.41 18.20 -8.05
C ILE A 366 -21.70 18.98 -7.78
N GLU A 367 -21.66 20.03 -6.94
CA GLU A 367 -22.83 20.83 -6.59
C GLU A 367 -23.56 21.42 -7.80
N ARG A 368 -22.80 21.83 -8.81
CA ARG A 368 -23.35 22.42 -10.04
C ARG A 368 -24.12 21.40 -10.88
N LYS A 369 -23.67 20.14 -10.91
CA LYS A 369 -24.26 19.10 -11.75
C LYS A 369 -25.23 18.21 -10.98
N ASP A 370 -24.97 18.02 -9.70
CA ASP A 370 -25.69 17.11 -8.82
C ASP A 370 -25.92 17.75 -7.44
N PRO A 371 -26.78 18.79 -7.36
CA PRO A 371 -26.96 19.61 -6.15
C PRO A 371 -27.60 18.86 -4.98
N LYS A 372 -28.12 17.63 -5.21
CA LYS A 372 -28.74 16.79 -4.18
C LYS A 372 -27.84 15.65 -3.70
N ALA A 373 -26.65 15.53 -4.26
CA ALA A 373 -25.72 14.45 -3.88
C ALA A 373 -25.29 14.55 -2.41
N VAL A 374 -25.09 13.43 -1.77
CA VAL A 374 -24.32 13.36 -0.53
C VAL A 374 -22.85 13.44 -0.88
N ILE A 375 -22.13 14.41 -0.28
CA ILE A 375 -20.71 14.61 -0.51
C ILE A 375 -19.97 14.36 0.81
N ILE A 376 -19.03 13.44 0.79
CA ILE A 376 -18.23 13.02 1.94
C ILE A 376 -16.77 13.38 1.65
N ILE A 377 -16.13 14.13 2.52
CA ILE A 377 -14.69 14.36 2.55
C ILE A 377 -14.15 13.59 3.73
N LEU A 378 -13.27 12.62 3.49
CA LEU A 378 -12.71 11.78 4.53
C LEU A 378 -11.30 11.35 4.16
N ALA A 379 -10.31 11.72 4.97
CA ALA A 379 -8.97 11.20 4.81
C ALA A 379 -8.83 9.79 5.40
N ASP A 380 -7.89 9.04 4.87
CA ASP A 380 -7.59 7.66 5.27
C ASP A 380 -6.70 7.58 6.51
N HIS A 381 -5.79 8.53 6.71
CA HIS A 381 -4.93 8.71 7.89
C HIS A 381 -4.48 10.15 8.03
N GLY A 382 -3.72 10.47 9.07
CA GLY A 382 -3.19 11.82 9.29
C GLY A 382 -1.85 12.08 8.59
N GLY A 383 -1.30 13.28 8.79
CA GLY A 383 -0.13 13.77 8.04
C GLY A 383 1.24 13.38 8.60
N TRP A 384 1.31 12.77 9.79
CA TRP A 384 2.53 12.30 10.47
C TRP A 384 3.56 13.37 10.82
N VAL A 385 3.20 14.65 10.80
CA VAL A 385 4.07 15.74 11.25
C VAL A 385 4.47 15.51 12.72
N GLY A 386 5.72 15.79 13.05
CA GLY A 386 6.31 15.56 14.37
C GLY A 386 7.16 14.32 14.49
N MET A 387 7.10 13.40 13.53
CA MET A 387 7.97 12.23 13.48
C MET A 387 9.26 12.51 12.72
N THR A 388 10.34 11.79 13.08
CA THR A 388 11.66 11.98 12.47
C THR A 388 12.05 10.84 11.52
N SER A 389 11.30 9.74 11.55
CA SER A 389 11.57 8.58 10.70
C SER A 389 10.33 7.70 10.54
N TYR A 390 10.27 6.92 9.47
CA TYR A 390 9.21 5.93 9.27
C TYR A 390 9.08 4.92 10.44
N PRO A 391 10.17 4.40 11.07
CA PRO A 391 10.04 3.58 12.27
C PRO A 391 9.35 4.26 13.45
N ASP A 392 9.41 5.58 13.58
CA ASP A 392 8.79 6.32 14.69
C ASP A 392 7.27 6.14 14.68
N MET A 393 6.65 5.96 13.51
CA MET A 393 5.22 5.67 13.39
C MET A 393 4.81 4.41 14.18
N PHE A 394 5.72 3.42 14.28
CA PHE A 394 5.47 2.14 14.96
C PHE A 394 5.99 2.08 16.41
N THR A 395 6.66 3.13 16.87
CA THR A 395 7.31 3.12 18.18
C THR A 395 6.93 4.30 19.05
N THR A 396 6.35 5.35 18.47
CA THR A 396 5.94 6.55 19.23
C THR A 396 4.91 6.22 20.29
N ARG A 397 5.07 6.86 21.46
CA ARG A 397 4.10 6.89 22.56
C ARG A 397 3.72 8.31 22.92
N ASP A 398 4.23 9.27 22.17
CA ASP A 398 3.86 10.66 22.31
C ASP A 398 2.43 10.87 21.81
N GLU A 399 1.59 11.46 22.64
CA GLU A 399 0.16 11.66 22.38
C GLU A 399 -0.08 12.52 21.14
N ALA A 400 0.68 13.60 20.98
CA ALA A 400 0.55 14.49 19.82
C ALA A 400 0.90 13.76 18.51
N ASN A 401 1.96 12.95 18.54
CA ASN A 401 2.37 12.13 17.40
C ASN A 401 1.33 11.04 17.07
N ILE A 402 0.73 10.41 18.09
CA ILE A 402 -0.35 9.44 17.88
C ILE A 402 -1.55 10.13 17.21
N HIS A 403 -1.97 11.28 17.71
CA HIS A 403 -3.03 12.04 17.05
C HIS A 403 -2.64 12.48 15.62
N SER A 404 -1.38 12.83 15.37
CA SER A 404 -0.89 13.17 14.04
C SER A 404 -1.01 12.02 13.03
N ILE A 405 -1.00 10.77 13.51
CA ILE A 405 -1.17 9.58 12.66
C ILE A 405 -2.66 9.33 12.38
N PHE A 406 -3.53 9.46 13.37
CA PHE A 406 -4.88 8.91 13.31
C PHE A 406 -6.00 9.95 13.18
N SER A 407 -5.79 11.22 13.57
CA SER A 407 -6.83 12.23 13.42
C SER A 407 -6.95 12.67 11.96
N VAL A 408 -8.17 12.62 11.42
CA VAL A 408 -8.42 12.86 9.99
C VAL A 408 -9.55 13.84 9.78
N ILE A 409 -9.50 14.60 8.67
CA ILE A 409 -10.66 15.38 8.23
C ILE A 409 -11.83 14.44 7.97
N ALA A 410 -13.00 14.80 8.51
CA ALA A 410 -14.27 14.18 8.17
C ALA A 410 -15.33 15.27 8.07
N ALA A 411 -15.90 15.43 6.89
CA ALA A 411 -16.94 16.41 6.63
C ALA A 411 -17.98 15.83 5.67
N ILE A 412 -19.27 15.93 6.01
CA ILE A 412 -20.35 15.35 5.21
C ILE A 412 -21.41 16.40 4.91
N LYS A 413 -21.68 16.61 3.63
CA LYS A 413 -22.84 17.35 3.15
C LYS A 413 -23.97 16.38 2.86
N TRP A 414 -24.91 16.30 3.79
CA TRP A 414 -26.01 15.35 3.73
C TRP A 414 -27.14 15.73 2.77
N ASN A 415 -27.26 16.99 2.43
CA ASN A 415 -28.31 17.53 1.54
C ASN A 415 -29.76 17.09 1.88
N GLY A 416 -30.04 16.97 3.18
CA GLY A 416 -31.37 16.61 3.68
C GLY A 416 -31.61 15.10 3.85
N TYR A 417 -30.65 14.26 3.56
CA TYR A 417 -30.75 12.80 3.74
C TYR A 417 -30.44 12.33 5.14
N LEU A 418 -29.78 13.14 6.00
CA LEU A 418 -29.48 12.77 7.37
C LEU A 418 -30.78 12.66 8.19
N GLN A 419 -31.01 11.52 8.82
CA GLN A 419 -32.05 11.32 9.81
C GLN A 419 -31.50 11.68 11.19
N GLU A 420 -32.34 12.22 12.07
CA GLU A 420 -31.96 12.68 13.40
C GLU A 420 -31.25 11.58 14.20
N GLY A 421 -30.03 11.88 14.67
CA GLY A 421 -29.24 11.07 15.58
C GLY A 421 -28.58 9.83 14.98
N TYR A 422 -28.57 9.63 13.64
CA TYR A 422 -27.88 8.50 13.04
C TYR A 422 -26.36 8.68 13.00
N ASP A 423 -25.88 9.92 12.98
CA ASP A 423 -24.47 10.27 12.90
C ASP A 423 -23.80 10.49 14.27
N GLN A 424 -24.52 10.35 15.37
CA GLN A 424 -24.01 10.62 16.73
C GLN A 424 -22.84 9.69 17.13
N GLU A 425 -22.84 8.47 16.62
CA GLU A 425 -21.80 7.46 16.88
C GLU A 425 -20.68 7.46 15.81
N LEU A 426 -20.77 8.38 14.82
CA LEU A 426 -19.84 8.44 13.72
C LEU A 426 -18.54 9.14 14.12
N SER A 427 -17.51 8.36 14.47
CA SER A 427 -16.22 8.87 14.96
C SER A 427 -14.99 8.17 14.38
N SER A 428 -15.18 7.14 13.53
CA SER A 428 -14.04 6.45 12.91
C SER A 428 -14.35 5.90 11.51
N THR A 429 -13.29 5.66 10.74
CA THR A 429 -13.41 5.25 9.32
C THR A 429 -14.11 3.92 9.13
N VAL A 430 -13.91 2.92 10.01
CA VAL A 430 -14.52 1.58 9.90
C VAL A 430 -16.04 1.63 9.94
N ASN A 431 -16.62 2.60 10.63
CA ASN A 431 -18.05 2.74 10.80
C ASN A 431 -18.74 3.69 9.80
N LEU A 432 -17.99 4.38 8.94
CA LEU A 432 -18.54 5.34 7.97
C LEU A 432 -19.71 4.76 7.17
N PHE A 433 -19.48 3.65 6.49
CA PHE A 433 -20.49 3.09 5.60
C PHE A 433 -21.61 2.40 6.37
N ARG A 434 -21.36 1.86 7.55
CA ARG A 434 -22.41 1.31 8.40
C ARG A 434 -23.42 2.39 8.83
N VAL A 435 -22.91 3.53 9.28
CA VAL A 435 -23.76 4.68 9.63
C VAL A 435 -24.50 5.22 8.41
N LEU A 436 -23.81 5.36 7.28
CA LEU A 436 -24.40 5.82 6.03
C LEU A 436 -25.56 4.89 5.58
N PHE A 437 -25.34 3.58 5.58
CA PHE A 437 -26.35 2.61 5.17
C PHE A 437 -27.50 2.52 6.16
N ALA A 438 -27.25 2.52 7.45
CA ALA A 438 -28.32 2.56 8.47
C ALA A 438 -29.20 3.81 8.29
N ASN A 439 -28.57 4.97 8.05
CA ASN A 439 -29.27 6.23 7.82
C ASN A 439 -30.11 6.18 6.53
N LEU A 440 -29.55 5.74 5.41
CA LEU A 440 -30.26 5.66 4.13
C LEU A 440 -31.33 4.56 4.09
N ALA A 441 -31.16 3.49 4.87
CA ALA A 441 -32.18 2.48 5.08
C ALA A 441 -33.29 2.91 6.06
N ARG A 442 -33.08 3.98 6.84
CA ARG A 442 -33.91 4.44 7.94
C ARG A 442 -34.13 3.35 9.01
N ASP A 443 -33.11 2.53 9.24
CA ASP A 443 -33.15 1.41 10.17
C ASP A 443 -31.94 1.41 11.12
N ARG A 444 -32.19 1.84 12.37
CA ARG A 444 -31.16 1.90 13.43
C ARG A 444 -30.69 0.53 13.90
N SER A 445 -31.35 -0.56 13.52
CA SER A 445 -30.91 -1.90 13.93
C SER A 445 -29.50 -2.22 13.39
N TYR A 446 -29.12 -1.66 12.25
CA TYR A 446 -27.80 -1.82 11.66
C TYR A 446 -26.67 -1.12 12.45
N LEU A 447 -27.00 -0.20 13.36
CA LEU A 447 -26.01 0.44 14.24
C LEU A 447 -25.64 -0.43 15.45
N LYS A 448 -26.37 -1.52 15.73
CA LYS A 448 -26.11 -2.39 16.90
C LYS A 448 -24.81 -3.16 16.79
N ASP A 449 -24.40 -3.46 15.57
CA ASP A 449 -23.23 -4.27 15.26
C ASP A 449 -22.08 -3.38 14.69
N MET A 450 -22.02 -2.11 15.15
CA MET A 450 -20.88 -1.24 14.86
C MET A 450 -19.60 -1.84 15.45
N GLU A 451 -18.51 -1.71 14.69
CA GLU A 451 -17.17 -1.97 15.21
C GLU A 451 -16.81 -0.93 16.27
N ASP A 452 -15.90 -1.27 17.18
CA ASP A 452 -15.39 -0.26 18.10
C ASP A 452 -14.62 0.82 17.31
N ASN A 453 -14.66 2.06 17.81
CA ASN A 453 -14.02 3.20 17.15
C ASN A 453 -12.53 3.33 17.47
N SER A 454 -11.90 2.32 18.02
CA SER A 454 -10.49 2.34 18.43
C SER A 454 -9.55 2.39 17.21
N SER A 455 -8.36 2.95 17.47
CA SER A 455 -7.28 2.95 16.48
C SER A 455 -6.17 1.99 16.89
N TYR A 456 -5.69 1.25 15.91
CA TYR A 456 -4.71 0.19 16.07
C TYR A 456 -3.44 0.48 15.28
N ASN A 457 -2.30 0.22 15.89
CA ASN A 457 -1.01 0.36 15.24
C ASN A 457 -0.15 -0.89 15.44
N LEU A 458 0.78 -1.07 14.53
CA LEU A 458 1.84 -2.04 14.71
C LEU A 458 2.84 -1.56 15.76
N HIS A 459 3.22 -2.42 16.66
CA HIS A 459 4.35 -2.21 17.53
C HIS A 459 5.46 -3.21 17.22
N ARG A 460 6.67 -2.72 17.02
CA ARG A 460 7.82 -3.57 16.78
C ARG A 460 8.40 -4.06 18.11
N GLU A 461 8.04 -5.27 18.50
CA GLU A 461 8.54 -5.93 19.71
C GLU A 461 10.06 -6.16 19.65
N ASN A 462 10.52 -6.65 18.50
CA ASN A 462 11.94 -6.93 18.23
C ASN A 462 12.18 -7.05 16.71
N TRP A 463 13.39 -7.43 16.29
CA TRP A 463 13.77 -7.48 14.88
C TRP A 463 12.97 -8.51 14.03
N TYR A 464 12.26 -9.45 14.65
CA TYR A 464 11.52 -10.52 13.96
C TYR A 464 10.04 -10.60 14.31
N ARG A 465 9.52 -9.77 15.25
CA ARG A 465 8.11 -9.81 15.68
C ARG A 465 7.53 -8.42 15.81
N ASN A 466 6.37 -8.24 15.21
CA ASN A 466 5.48 -7.13 15.45
C ASN A 466 4.23 -7.63 16.19
N SER A 467 3.62 -6.77 16.98
CA SER A 467 2.34 -7.00 17.65
C SER A 467 1.38 -5.85 17.34
N VAL A 468 0.09 -6.11 17.42
CA VAL A 468 -0.93 -5.06 17.28
C VAL A 468 -1.18 -4.42 18.64
N TYR A 469 -1.22 -3.11 18.67
CA TYR A 469 -1.56 -2.32 19.87
C TYR A 469 -2.76 -1.44 19.57
N GLN A 470 -3.71 -1.40 20.51
CA GLN A 470 -4.70 -0.35 20.58
C GLN A 470 -3.99 0.91 21.08
N VAL A 471 -3.98 1.96 20.27
CA VAL A 471 -3.27 3.22 20.57
C VAL A 471 -4.23 4.36 20.89
N ILE A 472 -5.45 4.31 20.40
CA ILE A 472 -6.56 5.17 20.79
C ILE A 472 -7.75 4.24 21.10
N ASN A 473 -8.40 4.43 22.25
CA ASN A 473 -9.56 3.64 22.64
C ASN A 473 -10.85 4.15 21.96
N ASP A 474 -11.94 3.44 22.15
CA ASP A 474 -13.26 3.79 21.59
C ASP A 474 -13.74 5.20 21.96
N LYS A 475 -13.28 5.74 23.10
CA LYS A 475 -13.61 7.10 23.57
C LYS A 475 -12.69 8.18 23.00
N GLY A 476 -11.69 7.84 22.19
CA GLY A 476 -10.72 8.79 21.66
C GLY A 476 -9.54 9.10 22.58
N GLU A 477 -9.39 8.39 23.71
CA GLU A 477 -8.29 8.58 24.63
C GLU A 477 -7.07 7.79 24.15
N VAL A 478 -5.89 8.40 24.19
CA VAL A 478 -4.63 7.71 23.87
C VAL A 478 -4.35 6.67 24.95
N VAL A 479 -4.23 5.43 24.53
CA VAL A 479 -3.86 4.28 25.34
C VAL A 479 -2.69 3.58 24.68
N TYR A 480 -2.08 2.61 25.29
CA TYR A 480 -1.02 1.84 24.63
C TYR A 480 -1.09 0.40 25.15
N LEU A 481 -2.08 -0.31 24.66
CA LEU A 481 -2.44 -1.64 25.16
C LEU A 481 -2.22 -2.70 24.09
N PRO A 482 -1.52 -3.80 24.38
CA PRO A 482 -1.44 -4.92 23.45
C PRO A 482 -2.85 -5.39 23.10
N HIS A 483 -3.12 -5.50 21.81
CA HIS A 483 -4.36 -6.15 21.36
C HIS A 483 -4.16 -7.67 21.43
N ASN A 484 -4.98 -8.31 22.25
CA ASN A 484 -5.06 -9.78 22.32
C ASN A 484 -6.41 -10.17 21.71
N PRO A 485 -6.45 -10.78 20.53
CA PRO A 485 -7.68 -11.22 19.87
C PRO A 485 -8.41 -12.32 20.64
#